data_950690c384436f1a8183a13adeb479ee
#
_entry.id   950690c384436f1a8183a13adeb479ee
#
_cell.length_a   1.000
_cell.length_b   1.000
_cell.length_c   1.000
_cell.angle_alpha   90.00
_cell.angle_beta   90.00
_cell.angle_gamma   90.00
#
_symmetry.space_group_name_H-M   'P 1'
#
loop_
_entity.id
_entity.type
_entity.pdbx_description
1 polymer ?
#
loop_
_entity_poly.entity_id
_entity_poly.type
_entity_poly.pdbx_seq_one_letter_code
_entity_poly.pdbx_strand_id
1 'polypeptide(L)'
;MNIAPSNNSTLIGYNEIFLNLKNLYDKNLLPNKIIFSGNSGIGKSTFAYHLANYIFSKSEDNKYDTKENLILQKNRSYNLILNNSHPNFFLISNDDDKKNIQISKIREMISFTNKSSFNGDSKIILIDNVEFLNVNSINALLKVIEEPNDKIFFFLIHNSKTKILDTLNSRCIKFNFYLKNEDKLKIINKISNSDFYNDLNNDFKNNYNSPGDIISLYNFFKNNNIDLKVSIDNFLKLIIEKRLYKKDLFIKDKLSFFIELYFNKKLIYFKSKDKIYNLYKYFLVKIHECNKYNLDIENILIELNGRLLNE
;
A
#
# COMPACT_ATOMS: atom_id res chain seq x y z
N MET A 1 9.72 -9.43 8.67
CA MET A 1 10.11 -9.38 7.25
C MET A 1 9.31 -8.26 6.59
N ASN A 2 9.91 -7.10 6.39
CA ASN A 2 9.30 -6.04 5.60
C ASN A 2 9.89 -6.18 4.20
N ILE A 3 9.16 -6.80 3.27
CA ILE A 3 9.64 -6.93 1.89
C ILE A 3 9.22 -5.65 1.18
N ALA A 4 10.18 -4.76 0.96
CA ALA A 4 9.95 -3.59 0.14
C ALA A 4 9.36 -4.00 -1.23
N PRO A 5 8.41 -3.27 -1.79
CA PRO A 5 7.80 -3.59 -3.08
C PRO A 5 8.82 -3.83 -4.21
N SER A 6 9.96 -3.11 -4.17
CA SER A 6 11.09 -3.25 -5.10
C SER A 6 11.80 -4.59 -5.03
N ASN A 7 11.79 -5.26 -3.87
CA ASN A 7 12.50 -6.54 -3.65
C ASN A 7 11.69 -7.76 -4.10
N ASN A 8 10.43 -7.58 -4.47
CA ASN A 8 9.59 -8.65 -4.96
C ASN A 8 9.92 -8.95 -6.43
N SER A 9 10.61 -10.05 -6.68
CA SER A 9 10.97 -10.46 -8.04
C SER A 9 9.84 -11.15 -8.83
N THR A 10 8.73 -11.51 -8.18
CA THR A 10 7.60 -12.21 -8.85
C THR A 10 6.31 -11.42 -8.66
N LEU A 11 5.61 -11.18 -9.75
CA LEU A 11 4.29 -10.58 -9.74
C LEU A 11 3.22 -11.67 -9.68
N ILE A 12 2.40 -11.66 -8.64
CA ILE A 12 1.27 -12.57 -8.47
C ILE A 12 -0.03 -11.79 -8.63
N GLY A 13 -0.94 -12.33 -9.41
CA GLY A 13 -2.15 -11.63 -9.83
C GLY A 13 -1.87 -10.56 -10.89
N TYR A 14 -2.89 -9.85 -11.30
CA TYR A 14 -2.79 -8.72 -12.24
C TYR A 14 -2.27 -9.06 -13.65
N ASN A 15 -2.23 -10.33 -14.04
CA ASN A 15 -1.69 -10.76 -15.34
C ASN A 15 -2.38 -10.05 -16.52
N GLU A 16 -3.70 -9.89 -16.47
CA GLU A 16 -4.46 -9.21 -17.53
C GLU A 16 -4.09 -7.73 -17.66
N ILE A 17 -3.99 -7.03 -16.52
CA ILE A 17 -3.61 -5.60 -16.48
C ILE A 17 -2.16 -5.46 -16.97
N PHE A 18 -1.27 -6.36 -16.54
CA PHE A 18 0.13 -6.33 -16.93
C PHE A 18 0.30 -6.54 -18.44
N LEU A 19 -0.34 -7.55 -18.99
CA LEU A 19 -0.31 -7.84 -20.43
C LEU A 19 -0.90 -6.70 -21.25
N ASN A 20 -1.97 -6.07 -20.78
CA ASN A 20 -2.57 -4.92 -21.45
C ASN A 20 -1.59 -3.73 -21.49
N LEU A 21 -1.03 -3.32 -20.36
CA LEU A 21 -0.09 -2.19 -20.30
C LEU A 21 1.21 -2.49 -21.05
N LYS A 22 1.71 -3.73 -20.97
CA LYS A 22 2.83 -4.22 -21.78
C LYS A 22 2.56 -4.04 -23.27
N ASN A 23 1.41 -4.51 -23.75
CA ASN A 23 1.05 -4.43 -25.18
C ASN A 23 0.88 -2.98 -25.64
N LEU A 24 0.34 -2.11 -24.79
CA LEU A 24 0.26 -0.68 -25.08
C LEU A 24 1.65 -0.06 -25.20
N TYR A 25 2.58 -0.42 -24.30
CA TYR A 25 3.96 0.06 -24.38
C TYR A 25 4.66 -0.42 -25.66
N ASP A 26 4.52 -1.70 -26.00
CA ASP A 26 5.13 -2.30 -27.20
C ASP A 26 4.63 -1.65 -28.50
N LYS A 27 3.40 -1.14 -28.49
CA LYS A 27 2.80 -0.40 -29.61
C LYS A 27 3.05 1.12 -29.55
N ASN A 28 3.82 1.63 -28.60
CA ASN A 28 4.00 3.06 -28.33
C ASN A 28 2.68 3.81 -28.03
N LEU A 29 1.71 3.12 -27.41
CA LEU A 29 0.40 3.66 -27.06
C LEU A 29 0.18 3.71 -25.53
N LEU A 30 1.22 3.42 -24.74
CA LEU A 30 1.11 3.51 -23.28
C LEU A 30 0.90 4.97 -22.85
N PRO A 31 -0.15 5.27 -22.09
CA PRO A 31 -0.35 6.61 -21.57
C PRO A 31 0.82 7.06 -20.69
N ASN A 32 1.23 8.31 -20.84
CA ASN A 32 2.35 8.86 -20.06
C ASN A 32 2.02 9.10 -18.59
N LYS A 33 0.72 9.10 -18.22
CA LYS A 33 0.21 9.46 -16.91
C LYS A 33 -0.79 8.42 -16.44
N ILE A 34 -0.36 7.56 -15.52
CA ILE A 34 -1.17 6.41 -15.07
C ILE A 34 -1.33 6.46 -13.56
N ILE A 35 -2.57 6.32 -13.07
CA ILE A 35 -2.88 6.10 -11.66
C ILE A 35 -3.22 4.63 -11.45
N PHE A 36 -2.46 3.95 -10.60
CA PHE A 36 -2.76 2.62 -10.10
C PHE A 36 -3.54 2.76 -8.79
N SER A 37 -4.86 2.60 -8.84
CA SER A 37 -5.78 2.83 -7.72
C SER A 37 -6.30 1.52 -7.14
N GLY A 38 -6.34 1.41 -5.82
CA GLY A 38 -6.85 0.24 -5.11
C GLY A 38 -6.49 0.30 -3.63
N ASN A 39 -6.95 -0.66 -2.84
CA ASN A 39 -6.66 -0.71 -1.41
C ASN A 39 -5.15 -0.72 -1.12
N SER A 40 -4.75 -0.22 0.05
CA SER A 40 -3.36 -0.33 0.50
C SER A 40 -2.96 -1.80 0.67
N GLY A 41 -1.67 -2.13 0.43
CA GLY A 41 -1.12 -3.46 0.68
C GLY A 41 -1.51 -4.57 -0.31
N ILE A 42 -2.17 -4.25 -1.44
CA ILE A 42 -2.54 -5.26 -2.47
C ILE A 42 -1.46 -5.45 -3.55
N GLY A 43 -0.30 -4.78 -3.47
CA GLY A 43 0.81 -4.97 -4.40
C GLY A 43 0.86 -4.01 -5.60
N LYS A 44 0.19 -2.84 -5.53
CA LYS A 44 0.24 -1.83 -6.62
C LYS A 44 1.65 -1.33 -6.90
N SER A 45 2.42 -1.02 -5.85
CA SER A 45 3.81 -0.57 -5.98
C SER A 45 4.67 -1.68 -6.57
N THR A 46 4.51 -2.93 -6.13
CA THR A 46 5.17 -4.10 -6.75
C THR A 46 4.87 -4.19 -8.24
N PHE A 47 3.59 -4.03 -8.62
CA PHE A 47 3.19 -4.01 -10.03
C PHE A 47 3.90 -2.91 -10.82
N ALA A 48 3.99 -1.69 -10.26
CA ALA A 48 4.67 -0.57 -10.91
C ALA A 48 6.17 -0.84 -11.12
N TYR A 49 6.83 -1.47 -10.13
CA TYR A 49 8.23 -1.91 -10.27
C TYR A 49 8.41 -2.97 -11.35
N HIS A 50 7.50 -3.93 -11.46
CA HIS A 50 7.52 -4.94 -12.51
C HIS A 50 7.34 -4.31 -13.90
N LEU A 51 6.38 -3.38 -14.05
CA LEU A 51 6.18 -2.68 -15.32
C LEU A 51 7.39 -1.80 -15.69
N ALA A 52 7.96 -1.10 -14.71
CA ALA A 52 9.17 -0.31 -14.91
C ALA A 52 10.35 -1.20 -15.34
N ASN A 53 10.54 -2.34 -14.66
CA ASN A 53 11.60 -3.29 -15.03
C ASN A 53 11.39 -3.88 -16.43
N TYR A 54 10.15 -4.21 -16.79
CA TYR A 54 9.84 -4.65 -18.16
C TYR A 54 10.27 -3.60 -19.18
N ILE A 55 9.94 -2.33 -18.95
CA ILE A 55 10.26 -1.22 -19.86
C ILE A 55 11.78 -1.06 -20.00
N PHE A 56 12.53 -1.04 -18.90
CA PHE A 56 13.97 -0.80 -18.90
C PHE A 56 14.77 -1.98 -19.44
N SER A 57 14.34 -3.22 -19.17
CA SER A 57 15.10 -4.41 -19.51
C SER A 57 14.91 -4.90 -20.94
N LYS A 58 14.14 -4.20 -21.80
CA LYS A 58 13.87 -4.64 -23.19
C LYS A 58 15.14 -4.85 -24.02
N SER A 59 16.15 -4.03 -23.79
CA SER A 59 17.45 -4.08 -24.49
C SER A 59 18.52 -4.86 -23.71
N GLU A 60 18.20 -5.43 -22.55
CA GLU A 60 19.15 -6.18 -21.73
C GLU A 60 19.19 -7.68 -22.09
N ASP A 61 20.31 -8.33 -21.80
CA ASP A 61 20.45 -9.80 -21.98
C ASP A 61 19.51 -10.56 -21.04
N ASN A 62 19.41 -10.13 -19.77
CA ASN A 62 18.53 -10.70 -18.77
C ASN A 62 17.21 -9.93 -18.71
N LYS A 63 16.38 -10.07 -19.73
CA LYS A 63 15.07 -9.38 -19.82
C LYS A 63 14.10 -9.84 -18.75
N TYR A 64 13.07 -9.05 -18.52
CA TYR A 64 11.91 -9.44 -17.75
C TYR A 64 11.24 -10.69 -18.36
N ASP A 65 11.01 -11.71 -17.53
CA ASP A 65 10.28 -12.90 -17.97
C ASP A 65 8.77 -12.64 -17.94
N THR A 66 8.19 -12.44 -19.12
CA THR A 66 6.76 -12.16 -19.28
C THR A 66 5.87 -13.40 -19.18
N LYS A 67 6.42 -14.61 -19.22
CA LYS A 67 5.66 -15.85 -19.07
C LYS A 67 5.40 -16.15 -17.58
N GLU A 68 6.45 -16.02 -16.79
CA GLU A 68 6.39 -16.28 -15.33
C GLU A 68 6.13 -15.00 -14.51
N ASN A 69 6.05 -13.83 -15.16
CA ASN A 69 5.98 -12.53 -14.51
C ASN A 69 7.10 -12.35 -13.46
N LEU A 70 8.32 -12.64 -13.89
CA LEU A 70 9.49 -12.73 -13.03
C LEU A 70 10.57 -11.73 -13.46
N ILE A 71 11.13 -11.03 -12.47
CA ILE A 71 12.36 -10.24 -12.64
C ILE A 71 13.54 -11.15 -12.29
N LEU A 72 14.46 -11.36 -13.26
CA LEU A 72 15.65 -12.16 -13.04
C LEU A 72 16.63 -11.42 -12.12
N GLN A 73 17.24 -12.13 -11.17
CA GLN A 73 18.21 -11.53 -10.22
C GLN A 73 19.42 -10.90 -10.90
N LYS A 74 19.81 -11.41 -12.07
CA LYS A 74 20.92 -10.88 -12.89
C LYS A 74 20.51 -9.70 -13.78
N ASN A 75 19.23 -9.27 -13.72
CA ASN A 75 18.75 -8.11 -14.48
C ASN A 75 19.43 -6.84 -14.00
N ARG A 76 20.05 -6.08 -14.92
CA ARG A 76 20.82 -4.88 -14.60
C ARG A 76 19.93 -3.75 -14.06
N SER A 77 18.83 -3.45 -14.75
CA SER A 77 17.90 -2.40 -14.31
C SER A 77 17.31 -2.69 -12.95
N TYR A 78 16.99 -3.96 -12.65
CA TYR A 78 16.51 -4.35 -11.33
C TYR A 78 17.52 -4.00 -10.23
N ASN A 79 18.79 -4.40 -10.41
CA ASN A 79 19.84 -4.11 -9.43
C ASN A 79 20.09 -2.60 -9.27
N LEU A 80 20.02 -1.83 -10.37
CA LEU A 80 20.14 -0.38 -10.29
C LEU A 80 18.97 0.28 -9.56
N ILE A 81 17.75 -0.20 -9.76
CA ILE A 81 16.55 0.27 -9.03
C ILE A 81 16.67 -0.04 -7.53
N LEU A 82 17.07 -1.27 -7.17
CA LEU A 82 17.27 -1.65 -5.77
C LEU A 82 18.30 -0.77 -5.05
N ASN A 83 19.34 -0.37 -5.74
CA ASN A 83 20.39 0.49 -5.21
C ASN A 83 20.09 2.00 -5.37
N ASN A 84 18.87 2.38 -5.76
CA ASN A 84 18.45 3.76 -6.03
C ASN A 84 19.40 4.54 -6.97
N SER A 85 20.00 3.85 -7.94
CA SER A 85 21.02 4.39 -8.85
C SER A 85 20.65 4.31 -10.34
N HIS A 86 19.42 3.91 -10.66
CA HIS A 86 18.98 3.79 -12.05
C HIS A 86 18.82 5.19 -12.69
N PRO A 87 19.56 5.52 -13.80
CA PRO A 87 19.62 6.87 -14.32
C PRO A 87 18.30 7.40 -14.89
N ASN A 88 17.39 6.51 -15.30
CA ASN A 88 16.09 6.87 -15.89
C ASN A 88 14.92 6.58 -14.95
N PHE A 89 15.15 6.25 -13.67
CA PHE A 89 14.12 5.97 -12.67
C PHE A 89 14.17 6.97 -11.53
N PHE A 90 13.03 7.54 -11.17
CA PHE A 90 12.90 8.44 -10.03
C PHE A 90 11.76 7.99 -9.12
N LEU A 91 12.06 7.72 -7.86
CA LEU A 91 11.09 7.34 -6.84
C LEU A 91 10.77 8.51 -5.92
N ILE A 92 9.49 8.76 -5.74
CA ILE A 92 8.97 9.61 -4.67
C ILE A 92 8.15 8.74 -3.74
N SER A 93 8.61 8.59 -2.50
CA SER A 93 7.90 7.90 -1.44
C SER A 93 7.92 8.74 -0.18
N ASN A 94 7.03 8.42 0.75
CA ASN A 94 7.08 9.01 2.08
C ASN A 94 8.32 8.54 2.82
N ASP A 95 8.94 9.45 3.57
CA ASP A 95 9.86 9.07 4.64
C ASP A 95 9.01 8.51 5.80
N ASP A 96 9.49 7.46 6.45
CA ASP A 96 8.75 6.71 7.47
C ASP A 96 8.18 7.57 8.61
N ASP A 97 8.76 8.75 8.85
CA ASP A 97 8.35 9.67 9.92
C ASP A 97 7.41 10.81 9.48
N LYS A 98 7.16 10.99 8.18
CA LYS A 98 6.38 12.14 7.67
C LYS A 98 5.15 11.71 6.89
N LYS A 99 3.98 12.17 7.35
CA LYS A 99 2.69 11.91 6.66
C LYS A 99 2.57 12.59 5.29
N ASN A 100 3.43 13.56 4.96
CA ASN A 100 3.32 14.33 3.72
C ASN A 100 4.59 14.26 2.89
N ILE A 101 4.43 14.10 1.58
CA ILE A 101 5.52 14.21 0.60
C ILE A 101 5.90 15.70 0.49
N GLN A 102 7.18 15.99 0.72
CA GLN A 102 7.69 17.36 0.70
C GLN A 102 7.78 17.91 -0.72
N ILE A 103 7.55 19.21 -0.86
CA ILE A 103 7.66 19.91 -2.16
C ILE A 103 9.11 19.87 -2.72
N SER A 104 10.13 19.74 -1.87
CA SER A 104 11.52 19.56 -2.29
C SER A 104 11.70 18.33 -3.19
N LYS A 105 11.10 17.18 -2.83
CA LYS A 105 11.14 15.96 -3.66
C LYS A 105 10.48 16.16 -5.03
N ILE A 106 9.40 16.95 -5.10
CA ILE A 106 8.78 17.31 -6.37
C ILE A 106 9.69 18.22 -7.21
N ARG A 107 10.40 19.16 -6.59
CA ARG A 107 11.37 20.00 -7.31
C ARG A 107 12.57 19.21 -7.84
N GLU A 108 13.07 18.24 -7.08
CA GLU A 108 14.10 17.29 -7.52
C GLU A 108 13.62 16.46 -8.72
N MET A 109 12.38 15.96 -8.67
CA MET A 109 11.74 15.26 -9.78
C MET A 109 11.64 16.16 -11.03
N ILE A 110 11.24 17.43 -10.88
CA ILE A 110 11.20 18.39 -12.01
C ILE A 110 12.59 18.56 -12.63
N SER A 111 13.63 18.71 -11.79
CA SER A 111 15.00 18.77 -12.27
C SER A 111 15.43 17.49 -13.00
N PHE A 112 14.96 16.33 -12.54
CA PHE A 112 15.18 15.05 -13.19
C PHE A 112 14.46 14.96 -14.56
N THR A 113 13.22 15.44 -14.67
CA THR A 113 12.49 15.41 -15.94
C THR A 113 13.13 16.27 -17.02
N ASN A 114 13.74 17.40 -16.63
CA ASN A 114 14.40 18.35 -17.54
C ASN A 114 15.77 17.87 -18.07
N LYS A 115 16.40 16.87 -17.44
CA LYS A 115 17.64 16.27 -17.96
C LYS A 115 17.34 15.34 -19.12
N SER A 116 18.29 15.16 -20.05
CA SER A 116 18.18 14.14 -21.09
C SER A 116 18.09 12.73 -20.48
N SER A 117 17.40 11.81 -21.15
CA SER A 117 17.41 10.40 -20.74
C SER A 117 18.76 9.76 -21.06
N PHE A 118 19.16 8.80 -20.23
CA PHE A 118 20.33 7.99 -20.51
C PHE A 118 20.03 7.07 -21.71
N ASN A 119 20.90 7.04 -22.71
CA ASN A 119 20.77 6.27 -23.96
C ASN A 119 19.50 6.57 -24.79
N GLY A 120 18.80 7.68 -24.53
CA GLY A 120 17.55 7.96 -25.25
C GLY A 120 16.37 7.06 -24.83
N ASP A 121 16.51 6.29 -23.75
CA ASP A 121 15.48 5.41 -23.21
C ASP A 121 14.37 6.17 -22.49
N SER A 122 13.28 5.47 -22.21
CA SER A 122 12.17 6.02 -21.41
C SER A 122 12.60 6.37 -19.99
N LYS A 123 12.05 7.44 -19.43
CA LYS A 123 12.13 7.77 -18.00
C LYS A 123 10.86 7.38 -17.30
N ILE A 124 10.99 6.88 -16.08
CA ILE A 124 9.84 6.53 -15.24
C ILE A 124 9.94 7.27 -13.90
N ILE A 125 8.88 7.97 -13.55
CA ILE A 125 8.68 8.59 -12.24
C ILE A 125 7.60 7.77 -11.52
N LEU A 126 7.98 7.15 -10.42
CA LEU A 126 7.08 6.43 -9.53
C LEU A 126 6.80 7.28 -8.30
N ILE A 127 5.52 7.66 -8.10
CA ILE A 127 5.08 8.37 -6.89
C ILE A 127 4.23 7.39 -6.08
N ASP A 128 4.77 6.93 -4.95
CA ASP A 128 4.06 6.04 -4.05
C ASP A 128 3.23 6.83 -3.03
N ASN A 129 1.95 6.45 -2.88
CA ASN A 129 0.97 7.13 -2.03
C ASN A 129 0.76 8.61 -2.42
N VAL A 130 0.29 8.84 -3.64
CA VAL A 130 0.05 10.19 -4.20
C VAL A 130 -0.91 11.05 -3.35
N GLU A 131 -1.76 10.43 -2.56
CA GLU A 131 -2.66 11.09 -1.59
C GLU A 131 -1.93 11.88 -0.49
N PHE A 132 -0.65 11.62 -0.26
CA PHE A 132 0.18 12.36 0.71
C PHE A 132 0.87 13.59 0.13
N LEU A 133 0.61 13.90 -1.14
CA LEU A 133 1.02 15.18 -1.73
C LEU A 133 0.16 16.31 -1.16
N ASN A 134 0.79 17.36 -0.66
CA ASN A 134 0.08 18.57 -0.30
C ASN A 134 -0.31 19.39 -1.55
N VAL A 135 -1.19 20.38 -1.41
CA VAL A 135 -1.71 21.19 -2.51
C VAL A 135 -0.59 21.84 -3.33
N ASN A 136 0.46 22.36 -2.68
CA ASN A 136 1.59 22.99 -3.37
C ASN A 136 2.40 21.97 -4.18
N SER A 137 2.61 20.79 -3.64
CA SER A 137 3.28 19.67 -4.31
C SER A 137 2.49 19.20 -5.53
N ILE A 138 1.16 19.10 -5.41
CA ILE A 138 0.29 18.72 -6.52
C ILE A 138 0.31 19.79 -7.61
N ASN A 139 0.20 21.07 -7.28
CA ASN A 139 0.25 22.14 -8.27
C ASN A 139 1.59 22.19 -9.02
N ALA A 140 2.69 21.89 -8.34
CA ALA A 140 4.00 21.77 -8.99
C ALA A 140 4.07 20.53 -9.91
N LEU A 141 3.51 19.39 -9.47
CA LEU A 141 3.44 18.17 -10.27
C LEU A 141 2.56 18.37 -11.51
N LEU A 142 1.41 19.04 -11.40
CA LEU A 142 0.49 19.28 -12.51
C LEU A 142 1.16 20.03 -13.67
N LYS A 143 2.01 21.01 -13.38
CA LYS A 143 2.75 21.77 -14.42
C LYS A 143 3.61 20.84 -15.29
N VAL A 144 4.19 19.79 -14.72
CA VAL A 144 5.03 18.83 -15.47
C VAL A 144 4.19 17.77 -16.16
N ILE A 145 3.07 17.39 -15.53
CA ILE A 145 2.15 16.39 -16.08
C ILE A 145 1.40 16.96 -17.29
N GLU A 146 1.10 18.26 -17.33
CA GLU A 146 0.36 18.87 -18.45
C GLU A 146 1.10 18.77 -19.77
N GLU A 147 2.42 19.01 -19.76
CA GLU A 147 3.28 18.97 -20.96
C GLU A 147 4.43 17.98 -20.75
N PRO A 148 4.17 16.66 -20.68
CA PRO A 148 5.24 15.71 -20.53
C PRO A 148 6.00 15.53 -21.84
N ASN A 149 7.30 15.29 -21.73
CA ASN A 149 8.09 14.78 -22.84
C ASN A 149 7.59 13.36 -23.19
N ASP A 150 7.48 13.01 -24.46
CA ASP A 150 6.88 11.75 -24.94
C ASP A 150 7.47 10.47 -24.36
N LYS A 151 8.71 10.51 -23.86
CA LYS A 151 9.38 9.37 -23.25
C LYS A 151 9.38 9.37 -21.72
N ILE A 152 8.58 10.22 -21.08
CA ILE A 152 8.48 10.27 -19.62
C ILE A 152 7.14 9.69 -19.18
N PHE A 153 7.19 8.66 -18.34
CA PHE A 153 6.02 8.01 -17.77
C PHE A 153 5.88 8.32 -16.28
N PHE A 154 4.68 8.71 -15.86
CA PHE A 154 4.31 8.94 -14.47
C PHE A 154 3.44 7.79 -13.99
N PHE A 155 3.94 7.01 -13.04
CA PHE A 155 3.21 5.95 -12.34
C PHE A 155 2.85 6.44 -10.95
N LEU A 156 1.57 6.66 -10.71
CA LEU A 156 1.03 7.22 -9.48
C LEU A 156 0.30 6.13 -8.71
N ILE A 157 0.77 5.79 -7.51
CA ILE A 157 0.10 4.81 -6.65
C ILE A 157 -0.88 5.53 -5.76
N HIS A 158 -2.13 5.11 -5.78
CA HIS A 158 -3.22 5.72 -5.02
C HIS A 158 -3.95 4.70 -4.16
N ASN A 159 -4.23 5.06 -2.90
CA ASN A 159 -5.10 4.29 -2.03
C ASN A 159 -6.56 4.69 -2.29
N SER A 160 -7.39 3.76 -2.80
CA SER A 160 -8.79 4.02 -3.17
C SER A 160 -9.69 4.45 -1.99
N LYS A 161 -9.24 4.27 -0.74
CA LYS A 161 -9.96 4.72 0.46
C LYS A 161 -9.78 6.21 0.74
N THR A 162 -8.86 6.87 0.05
CA THR A 162 -8.56 8.30 0.20
C THR A 162 -9.04 9.08 -1.02
N LYS A 163 -9.31 10.37 -0.85
CA LYS A 163 -9.68 11.22 -1.98
C LYS A 163 -8.42 11.71 -2.69
N ILE A 164 -8.36 11.53 -4.00
CA ILE A 164 -7.38 12.19 -4.86
C ILE A 164 -7.96 13.51 -5.36
N LEU A 165 -7.13 14.54 -5.56
CA LEU A 165 -7.60 15.80 -6.11
C LEU A 165 -8.13 15.61 -7.55
N ASP A 166 -9.29 16.20 -7.81
CA ASP A 166 -9.98 16.08 -9.10
C ASP A 166 -9.12 16.60 -10.27
N THR A 167 -8.29 17.61 -10.02
CA THR A 167 -7.33 18.17 -10.98
C THR A 167 -6.28 17.16 -11.43
N LEU A 168 -5.81 16.26 -10.55
CA LEU A 168 -4.89 15.20 -10.90
C LEU A 168 -5.62 14.03 -11.57
N ASN A 169 -6.79 13.68 -11.04
CA ASN A 169 -7.60 12.58 -11.56
C ASN A 169 -8.07 12.83 -13.01
N SER A 170 -8.36 14.08 -13.38
CA SER A 170 -8.80 14.43 -14.74
C SER A 170 -7.69 14.37 -15.81
N ARG A 171 -6.42 14.37 -15.39
CA ARG A 171 -5.25 14.40 -16.27
C ARG A 171 -4.54 13.06 -16.42
N CYS A 172 -4.96 12.04 -15.67
CA CYS A 172 -4.31 10.73 -15.65
C CYS A 172 -5.30 9.63 -16.02
N ILE A 173 -4.81 8.58 -16.66
CA ILE A 173 -5.63 7.38 -16.90
C ILE A 173 -5.55 6.49 -15.66
N LYS A 174 -6.71 6.15 -15.13
CA LYS A 174 -6.83 5.39 -13.88
C LYS A 174 -7.10 3.92 -14.16
N PHE A 175 -6.25 3.05 -13.61
CA PHE A 175 -6.45 1.61 -13.55
C PHE A 175 -6.83 1.19 -12.14
N ASN A 176 -7.96 0.50 -12.00
CA ASN A 176 -8.42 0.01 -10.71
C ASN A 176 -7.89 -1.39 -10.45
N PHE A 177 -7.26 -1.57 -9.30
CA PHE A 177 -6.64 -2.81 -8.86
C PHE A 177 -7.52 -3.53 -7.85
N TYR A 178 -7.83 -4.77 -8.14
CA TYR A 178 -8.54 -5.69 -7.26
C TYR A 178 -7.78 -7.01 -7.22
N LEU A 179 -7.60 -7.56 -6.03
CA LEU A 179 -6.90 -8.83 -5.86
C LEU A 179 -7.90 -9.94 -5.55
N LYS A 180 -7.83 -11.05 -6.30
CA LYS A 180 -8.63 -12.24 -6.04
C LYS A 180 -8.15 -12.93 -4.75
N ASN A 181 -9.06 -13.59 -4.03
CA ASN A 181 -8.71 -14.27 -2.77
C ASN A 181 -7.64 -15.36 -2.95
N GLU A 182 -7.67 -16.09 -4.06
CA GLU A 182 -6.66 -17.10 -4.38
C GLU A 182 -5.26 -16.49 -4.51
N ASP A 183 -5.15 -15.36 -5.21
CA ASP A 183 -3.87 -14.67 -5.39
C ASP A 183 -3.39 -14.03 -4.08
N LYS A 184 -4.32 -13.55 -3.24
CA LYS A 184 -4.03 -13.08 -1.89
C LYS A 184 -3.31 -14.15 -1.07
N LEU A 185 -3.84 -15.38 -1.05
CA LEU A 185 -3.23 -16.50 -0.31
C LEU A 185 -1.86 -16.87 -0.88
N LYS A 186 -1.72 -16.91 -2.21
CA LYS A 186 -0.42 -17.18 -2.86
C LYS A 186 0.63 -16.14 -2.46
N ILE A 187 0.25 -14.84 -2.41
CA ILE A 187 1.15 -13.76 -2.00
C ILE A 187 1.57 -13.93 -0.55
N ILE A 188 0.60 -14.17 0.36
CA ILE A 188 0.86 -14.33 1.79
C ILE A 188 1.85 -15.48 2.01
N ASN A 189 1.57 -16.66 1.45
CA ASN A 189 2.42 -17.86 1.63
C ASN A 189 3.81 -17.66 1.04
N LYS A 190 3.91 -17.01 -0.13
CA LYS A 190 5.20 -16.75 -0.77
C LYS A 190 6.07 -15.77 0.03
N ILE A 191 5.49 -14.69 0.54
CA ILE A 191 6.25 -13.66 1.26
C ILE A 191 6.67 -14.16 2.64
N SER A 192 5.80 -14.90 3.32
CA SER A 192 6.10 -15.39 4.67
C SER A 192 7.01 -16.62 4.70
N ASN A 193 7.17 -17.32 3.59
CA ASN A 193 7.81 -18.64 3.52
C ASN A 193 7.26 -19.64 4.57
N SER A 194 5.98 -19.50 4.95
CA SER A 194 5.33 -20.30 5.97
C SER A 194 3.82 -20.31 5.78
N ASP A 195 3.18 -21.37 6.22
CA ASP A 195 1.72 -21.54 6.19
C ASP A 195 1.03 -20.91 7.42
N PHE A 196 1.64 -19.86 8.01
CA PHE A 196 1.12 -19.21 9.22
C PHE A 196 -0.35 -18.77 9.09
N TYR A 197 -0.79 -18.50 7.87
CA TYR A 197 -2.17 -18.06 7.64
C TYR A 197 -3.18 -19.11 8.09
N ASN A 198 -2.84 -20.41 8.01
CA ASN A 198 -3.70 -21.49 8.49
C ASN A 198 -3.84 -21.47 10.02
N ASP A 199 -2.78 -21.12 10.74
CA ASP A 199 -2.75 -21.03 12.20
C ASP A 199 -3.33 -19.72 12.76
N LEU A 200 -3.44 -18.68 11.91
CA LEU A 200 -4.00 -17.41 12.31
C LEU A 200 -5.47 -17.56 12.73
N ASN A 201 -5.88 -16.91 13.82
CA ASN A 201 -7.27 -16.91 14.29
C ASN A 201 -8.22 -16.36 13.19
N ASN A 202 -9.38 -17.01 13.05
CA ASN A 202 -10.38 -16.65 12.05
C ASN A 202 -10.90 -15.22 12.20
N ASP A 203 -10.85 -14.63 13.38
CA ASP A 203 -11.21 -13.24 13.63
C ASP A 203 -10.44 -12.27 12.72
N PHE A 204 -9.20 -12.62 12.35
CA PHE A 204 -8.32 -11.82 11.48
C PHE A 204 -8.36 -12.23 10.00
N LYS A 205 -8.99 -13.35 9.66
CA LYS A 205 -9.10 -13.86 8.28
C LYS A 205 -10.25 -13.21 7.52
N ASN A 206 -10.35 -11.89 7.54
CA ASN A 206 -11.40 -11.16 6.84
C ASN A 206 -11.02 -10.93 5.37
N ASN A 207 -12.02 -10.98 4.48
CA ASN A 207 -11.85 -10.71 3.06
C ASN A 207 -11.37 -9.28 2.75
N TYR A 208 -11.62 -8.34 3.66
CA TYR A 208 -11.21 -6.94 3.51
C TYR A 208 -9.72 -6.68 3.81
N ASN A 209 -9.01 -7.64 4.45
CA ASN A 209 -7.59 -7.52 4.71
C ASN A 209 -6.78 -7.73 3.44
N SER A 210 -5.88 -6.81 3.14
CA SER A 210 -4.90 -6.99 2.06
C SER A 210 -3.80 -7.99 2.49
N PRO A 211 -3.05 -8.58 1.54
CA PRO A 211 -1.86 -9.37 1.87
C PRO A 211 -0.87 -8.60 2.73
N GLY A 212 -0.66 -7.31 2.44
CA GLY A 212 0.22 -6.44 3.22
C GLY A 212 -0.24 -6.28 4.67
N ASP A 213 -1.55 -6.13 4.91
CA ASP A 213 -2.11 -6.03 6.26
C ASP A 213 -1.88 -7.33 7.06
N ILE A 214 -2.10 -8.49 6.44
CA ILE A 214 -1.92 -9.80 7.07
C ILE A 214 -0.44 -10.06 7.39
N ILE A 215 0.46 -9.71 6.48
CA ILE A 215 1.90 -9.86 6.70
C ILE A 215 2.38 -8.91 7.81
N SER A 216 1.90 -7.66 7.84
CA SER A 216 2.22 -6.71 8.89
C SER A 216 1.71 -7.19 10.25
N LEU A 217 0.50 -7.75 10.31
CA LEU A 217 -0.06 -8.35 11.52
C LEU A 217 0.79 -9.54 12.01
N TYR A 218 1.18 -10.42 11.09
CA TYR A 218 2.06 -11.55 11.41
C TYR A 218 3.40 -11.09 11.98
N ASN A 219 4.04 -10.11 11.35
CA ASN A 219 5.29 -9.55 11.85
C ASN A 219 5.12 -8.92 13.23
N PHE A 220 4.02 -8.20 13.44
CA PHE A 220 3.69 -7.63 14.74
C PHE A 220 3.53 -8.70 15.81
N PHE A 221 2.80 -9.78 15.51
CA PHE A 221 2.64 -10.91 16.45
C PHE A 221 3.98 -11.55 16.79
N LYS A 222 4.81 -11.81 15.77
CA LYS A 222 6.14 -12.41 15.96
C LYS A 222 7.05 -11.51 16.81
N ASN A 223 7.10 -10.20 16.52
CA ASN A 223 7.96 -9.27 17.24
C ASN A 223 7.56 -9.06 18.71
N ASN A 224 6.27 -9.24 19.02
CA ASN A 224 5.75 -9.07 20.39
C ASN A 224 5.47 -10.39 21.10
N ASN A 225 5.88 -11.53 20.53
CA ASN A 225 5.62 -12.89 21.07
C ASN A 225 4.14 -13.13 21.37
N ILE A 226 3.25 -12.74 20.43
CA ILE A 226 1.81 -12.94 20.53
C ILE A 226 1.44 -14.21 19.77
N ASP A 227 0.61 -15.07 20.39
CA ASP A 227 0.12 -16.28 19.76
C ASP A 227 -0.79 -15.95 18.56
N LEU A 228 -0.58 -16.63 17.42
CA LEU A 228 -1.41 -16.49 16.23
C LEU A 228 -2.89 -16.86 16.45
N LYS A 229 -3.16 -17.70 17.44
CA LYS A 229 -4.51 -18.15 17.81
C LYS A 229 -5.25 -17.17 18.73
N VAL A 230 -4.62 -16.05 19.11
CA VAL A 230 -5.25 -15.05 19.98
C VAL A 230 -6.57 -14.56 19.36
N SER A 231 -7.62 -14.45 20.15
CA SER A 231 -8.89 -13.86 19.71
C SER A 231 -8.80 -12.34 19.62
N ILE A 232 -9.67 -11.71 18.83
CA ILE A 232 -9.71 -10.24 18.71
C ILE A 232 -9.97 -9.56 20.07
N ASP A 233 -10.77 -10.19 20.93
CA ASP A 233 -11.08 -9.70 22.29
C ASP A 233 -9.79 -9.60 23.13
N ASN A 234 -9.05 -10.71 23.21
CA ASN A 234 -7.79 -10.78 23.97
C ASN A 234 -6.69 -9.91 23.33
N PHE A 235 -6.68 -9.82 22.01
CA PHE A 235 -5.74 -8.95 21.29
C PHE A 235 -5.95 -7.48 21.60
N LEU A 236 -7.21 -7.01 21.63
CA LEU A 236 -7.53 -5.62 22.01
C LEU A 236 -7.16 -5.34 23.47
N LYS A 237 -7.47 -6.26 24.42
CA LYS A 237 -7.02 -6.13 25.81
C LYS A 237 -5.50 -5.95 25.88
N LEU A 238 -4.75 -6.81 25.21
CA LEU A 238 -3.29 -6.77 25.19
C LEU A 238 -2.75 -5.45 24.59
N ILE A 239 -3.35 -4.95 23.50
CA ILE A 239 -2.98 -3.67 22.90
C ILE A 239 -3.16 -2.52 23.92
N ILE A 240 -4.27 -2.52 24.66
CA ILE A 240 -4.60 -1.48 25.62
C ILE A 240 -3.68 -1.57 26.85
N GLU A 241 -3.57 -2.74 27.47
CA GLU A 241 -2.77 -2.97 28.67
C GLU A 241 -1.29 -2.64 28.48
N LYS A 242 -0.71 -3.10 27.36
CA LYS A 242 0.70 -2.85 27.03
C LYS A 242 0.95 -1.52 26.32
N ARG A 243 -0.11 -0.72 26.09
CA ARG A 243 -0.07 0.57 25.34
C ARG A 243 0.62 0.46 23.97
N LEU A 244 0.41 -0.66 23.26
CA LEU A 244 1.07 -0.93 21.99
C LEU A 244 0.65 0.06 20.87
N TYR A 245 -0.56 0.62 20.98
CA TYR A 245 -1.05 1.68 20.08
C TYR A 245 -0.23 2.98 20.12
N LYS A 246 0.58 3.20 21.17
CA LYS A 246 1.53 4.34 21.26
C LYS A 246 2.92 4.01 20.71
N LYS A 247 3.28 2.72 20.69
CA LYS A 247 4.63 2.25 20.38
C LYS A 247 4.79 1.77 18.94
N ASP A 248 3.71 1.29 18.33
CA ASP A 248 3.75 0.66 17.02
C ASP A 248 2.81 1.39 16.04
N LEU A 249 3.39 1.85 14.92
CA LEU A 249 2.67 2.62 13.90
C LEU A 249 1.59 1.79 13.20
N PHE A 250 1.85 0.50 12.95
CA PHE A 250 0.85 -0.39 12.32
C PHE A 250 -0.39 -0.52 13.20
N ILE A 251 -0.21 -0.72 14.51
CA ILE A 251 -1.33 -0.79 15.45
C ILE A 251 -2.08 0.53 15.52
N LYS A 252 -1.37 1.65 15.57
CA LYS A 252 -1.97 2.99 15.60
C LYS A 252 -2.86 3.22 14.36
N ASP A 253 -2.35 2.91 13.19
CA ASP A 253 -3.07 3.13 11.92
C ASP A 253 -4.25 2.15 11.73
N LYS A 254 -4.15 0.94 12.29
CA LYS A 254 -5.16 -0.12 12.15
C LYS A 254 -6.10 -0.25 13.35
N LEU A 255 -5.99 0.61 14.35
CA LEU A 255 -6.77 0.48 15.58
C LEU A 255 -8.28 0.51 15.32
N SER A 256 -8.76 1.45 14.49
CA SER A 256 -10.18 1.52 14.09
C SER A 256 -10.66 0.21 13.46
N PHE A 257 -9.82 -0.39 12.63
CA PHE A 257 -10.12 -1.65 11.98
C PHE A 257 -10.19 -2.82 12.97
N PHE A 258 -9.30 -2.91 13.96
CA PHE A 258 -9.39 -3.96 14.99
C PHE A 258 -10.63 -3.81 15.86
N ILE A 259 -11.03 -2.57 16.17
CA ILE A 259 -12.28 -2.30 16.89
C ILE A 259 -13.49 -2.69 16.04
N GLU A 260 -13.47 -2.42 14.73
CA GLU A 260 -14.49 -2.89 13.79
C GLU A 260 -14.60 -4.42 13.77
N LEU A 261 -13.48 -5.14 13.71
CA LEU A 261 -13.48 -6.62 13.78
C LEU A 261 -14.11 -7.14 15.06
N TYR A 262 -13.80 -6.52 16.19
CA TYR A 262 -14.40 -6.85 17.47
C TYR A 262 -15.92 -6.71 17.46
N PHE A 263 -16.43 -5.56 17.03
CA PHE A 263 -17.87 -5.32 16.98
C PHE A 263 -18.58 -6.22 15.97
N ASN A 264 -17.98 -6.47 14.81
CA ASN A 264 -18.52 -7.42 13.82
C ASN A 264 -18.66 -8.83 14.41
N LYS A 265 -17.68 -9.29 15.17
CA LYS A 265 -17.76 -10.56 15.89
C LYS A 265 -18.90 -10.55 16.90
N LYS A 266 -19.01 -9.50 17.75
CA LYS A 266 -20.08 -9.38 18.74
C LYS A 266 -21.48 -9.33 18.11
N LEU A 267 -21.66 -8.66 16.97
CA LEU A 267 -22.93 -8.60 16.25
C LEU A 267 -23.44 -9.98 15.77
N ILE A 268 -22.53 -10.94 15.53
CA ILE A 268 -22.91 -12.30 15.15
C ILE A 268 -23.50 -13.07 16.35
N TYR A 269 -22.93 -12.89 17.54
CA TYR A 269 -23.25 -13.74 18.71
C TYR A 269 -24.28 -13.16 19.66
N PHE A 270 -24.54 -11.85 19.64
CA PHE A 270 -25.44 -11.20 20.61
C PHE A 270 -26.86 -11.02 20.09
N LYS A 271 -27.85 -11.23 21.00
CA LYS A 271 -29.28 -11.07 20.67
C LYS A 271 -29.72 -9.60 20.54
N SER A 272 -29.11 -8.68 21.30
CA SER A 272 -29.45 -7.24 21.27
C SER A 272 -28.54 -6.46 20.29
N LYS A 273 -28.79 -6.63 19.00
CA LYS A 273 -27.99 -6.01 17.92
C LYS A 273 -27.96 -4.48 17.98
N ASP A 274 -29.07 -3.84 18.34
CA ASP A 274 -29.19 -2.38 18.38
C ASP A 274 -28.27 -1.73 19.42
N LYS A 275 -28.14 -2.32 20.62
CA LYS A 275 -27.25 -1.84 21.68
C LYS A 275 -25.79 -1.89 21.22
N ILE A 276 -25.40 -3.01 20.61
CA ILE A 276 -24.02 -3.20 20.13
C ILE A 276 -23.74 -2.27 18.93
N TYR A 277 -24.70 -2.10 18.02
CA TYR A 277 -24.57 -1.19 16.89
C TYR A 277 -24.40 0.27 17.35
N ASN A 278 -25.16 0.71 18.35
CA ASN A 278 -25.02 2.07 18.91
C ASN A 278 -23.66 2.28 19.60
N LEU A 279 -23.14 1.27 20.30
CA LEU A 279 -21.78 1.32 20.89
C LEU A 279 -20.71 1.34 19.80
N TYR A 280 -20.84 0.53 18.77
CA TYR A 280 -19.96 0.52 17.60
C TYR A 280 -19.89 1.90 16.95
N LYS A 281 -21.05 2.49 16.65
CA LYS A 281 -21.13 3.84 16.07
C LYS A 281 -20.48 4.88 16.97
N TYR A 282 -20.73 4.81 18.28
CA TYR A 282 -20.15 5.71 19.27
C TYR A 282 -18.61 5.66 19.23
N PHE A 283 -18.01 4.46 19.32
CA PHE A 283 -16.57 4.33 19.33
C PHE A 283 -15.93 4.73 18.01
N LEU A 284 -16.53 4.41 16.87
CA LEU A 284 -16.02 4.84 15.57
C LEU A 284 -15.99 6.36 15.42
N VAL A 285 -17.07 7.05 15.82
CA VAL A 285 -17.14 8.51 15.78
C VAL A 285 -16.04 9.10 16.66
N LYS A 286 -15.90 8.62 17.90
CA LYS A 286 -14.88 9.08 18.84
C LYS A 286 -13.46 8.90 18.31
N ILE A 287 -13.15 7.75 17.73
CA ILE A 287 -11.84 7.48 17.15
C ILE A 287 -11.58 8.39 15.93
N HIS A 288 -12.62 8.61 15.10
CA HIS A 288 -12.50 9.54 13.97
C HIS A 288 -12.22 10.98 14.44
N GLU A 289 -12.91 11.45 15.48
CA GLU A 289 -12.67 12.76 16.10
C GLU A 289 -11.24 12.86 16.65
N CYS A 290 -10.75 11.83 17.36
CA CYS A 290 -9.38 11.78 17.85
C CYS A 290 -8.35 11.91 16.71
N ASN A 291 -8.55 11.17 15.63
CA ASN A 291 -7.65 11.24 14.48
C ASN A 291 -7.71 12.60 13.76
N LYS A 292 -8.91 13.18 13.64
CA LYS A 292 -9.14 14.47 12.98
C LYS A 292 -8.53 15.65 13.74
N TYR A 293 -8.65 15.63 15.06
CA TYR A 293 -8.22 16.72 15.92
C TYR A 293 -6.91 16.45 16.67
N ASN A 294 -6.21 15.34 16.34
CA ASN A 294 -4.99 14.88 17.03
C ASN A 294 -5.15 14.77 18.57
N LEU A 295 -6.30 14.29 19.03
CA LEU A 295 -6.58 14.07 20.46
C LEU A 295 -5.97 12.75 20.94
N ASP A 296 -5.73 12.63 22.25
CA ASP A 296 -5.27 11.38 22.84
C ASP A 296 -6.40 10.33 22.84
N ILE A 297 -6.15 9.21 22.21
CA ILE A 297 -7.08 8.08 22.10
C ILE A 297 -7.17 7.25 23.40
N GLU A 298 -6.28 7.49 24.37
CA GLU A 298 -6.15 6.68 25.59
C GLU A 298 -7.47 6.57 26.35
N ASN A 299 -8.19 7.69 26.56
CA ASN A 299 -9.45 7.72 27.29
C ASN A 299 -10.52 6.85 26.61
N ILE A 300 -10.58 6.85 25.29
CA ILE A 300 -11.52 6.03 24.51
C ILE A 300 -11.20 4.54 24.68
N LEU A 301 -9.92 4.19 24.68
CA LEU A 301 -9.49 2.80 24.85
C LEU A 301 -9.72 2.29 26.28
N ILE A 302 -9.53 3.13 27.29
CA ILE A 302 -9.87 2.81 28.69
C ILE A 302 -11.38 2.56 28.80
N GLU A 303 -12.19 3.43 28.19
CA GLU A 303 -13.65 3.27 28.16
C GLU A 303 -14.07 1.97 27.44
N LEU A 304 -13.45 1.67 26.28
CA LEU A 304 -13.67 0.42 25.53
C LEU A 304 -13.34 -0.80 26.40
N ASN A 305 -12.21 -0.77 27.09
CA ASN A 305 -11.79 -1.85 27.98
C ASN A 305 -12.78 -2.05 29.14
N GLY A 306 -13.17 -0.96 29.80
CA GLY A 306 -14.08 -1.02 30.94
C GLY A 306 -15.50 -1.48 30.60
N ARG A 307 -16.03 -1.07 29.45
CA ARG A 307 -17.42 -1.37 29.08
C ARG A 307 -17.60 -2.69 28.34
N LEU A 308 -16.62 -3.18 27.64
CA LEU A 308 -16.81 -4.26 26.66
C LEU A 308 -15.83 -5.42 26.76
N LEU A 309 -14.64 -5.20 27.27
CA LEU A 309 -13.61 -6.23 27.29
C LEU A 309 -13.50 -6.94 28.65
N ASN A 310 -14.08 -6.38 29.72
CA ASN A 310 -14.07 -6.96 31.08
C ASN A 310 -15.38 -7.66 31.43
N GLU A 311 -16.37 -7.67 30.52
CA GLU A 311 -17.55 -8.53 30.58
C GLU A 311 -17.27 -9.85 29.82
#